data_b12d43adf04cd666a837eda35f52a47d
#
_entry.id   b12d43adf04cd666a837eda35f52a47d
#
_cell.length_a   1.000
_cell.length_b   1.000
_cell.length_c   1.000
_cell.angle_alpha   90.00
_cell.angle_beta   90.00
_cell.angle_gamma   90.00
#
_symmetry.space_group_name_H-M   'P 1'
#
loop_
_entity.id
_entity.type
_entity.pdbx_description
1 polymer ?
#
loop_
_entity_poly.entity_id
_entity_poly.type
_entity_poly.pdbx_seq_one_letter_code
_entity_poly.pdbx_strand_id
1 'polypeptide(L)'
;MPRALKVARDVSASSAVRWALRVWGVVLVLAVCWPFLLPGEFVWRDMVLLDQPALTASAFGSGDLPARNAPQDGVLALVGGAWMARVFVLGAASAAAWSACRWSLGRAHPSPWAAGAAMACAVANPFVIERLLQGQWSLVVAAWLAPVIAWGCLRGHPRTAWLALWASSLTPTGGVFGALSAVLCEREGRRRWLFAGGSVLLWLPWAVPSLLSGSSRAAGDPASQAAAFAPRAEAYAGTVGSLLGFGGIWNAAAVPASREAGFALVGLVVAVLAVLGASSLDRGELRPLAVLASVGMGLAILGGIAPGVTAFAVDHIPGAGLLRDSSKLTLLALPLAVAGIGALRHLSAALALCACLLQAPDAPRELAVLRPHETGIDHQLVEELDGRLTFFADRPAMVEVPGGIALDPYSKATNKLDSGALTVDGTVVDHPSPRYLAAAEAWDTRDVNRLEELGVGVVVEGGRIVATTEAKPSPVPWGLSAAWCALPLLAVLRNARRSSPRNT
;
A
#
# COMPACT_ATOMS: atom_id res chain seq x y z
N MET A 1 -36.18 -16.96 28.97
CA MET A 1 -35.61 -16.30 27.76
C MET A 1 -34.30 -16.90 27.20
N PRO A 2 -33.95 -18.19 27.35
CA PRO A 2 -32.71 -18.73 26.76
C PRO A 2 -32.91 -19.54 25.46
N ARG A 3 -34.15 -19.95 25.10
CA ARG A 3 -34.39 -20.75 23.89
C ARG A 3 -34.44 -19.94 22.59
N ALA A 4 -34.93 -18.72 22.62
CA ALA A 4 -35.00 -17.85 21.43
C ALA A 4 -33.60 -17.39 20.94
N LEU A 5 -32.65 -17.20 21.84
CA LEU A 5 -31.26 -16.88 21.53
C LEU A 5 -30.48 -18.07 20.91
N LYS A 6 -30.89 -19.32 21.24
CA LYS A 6 -30.30 -20.52 20.68
C LYS A 6 -30.78 -20.77 19.25
N VAL A 7 -32.08 -20.52 18.99
CA VAL A 7 -32.69 -20.69 17.66
C VAL A 7 -32.17 -19.60 16.69
N ALA A 8 -31.92 -18.39 17.15
CA ALA A 8 -31.29 -17.33 16.32
C ALA A 8 -29.80 -17.61 15.99
N ARG A 9 -29.12 -18.42 16.81
CA ARG A 9 -27.74 -18.89 16.50
C ARG A 9 -27.69 -20.03 15.47
N ASP A 10 -28.74 -20.83 15.34
CA ASP A 10 -28.80 -22.00 14.45
C ASP A 10 -29.30 -21.68 13.02
N VAL A 11 -29.71 -20.40 12.73
CA VAL A 11 -29.77 -19.86 11.38
C VAL A 11 -28.38 -19.34 10.94
N SER A 12 -27.32 -19.90 11.52
CA SER A 12 -25.99 -19.86 10.93
C SER A 12 -26.10 -20.48 9.54
N ALA A 13 -25.79 -19.68 8.51
CA ALA A 13 -25.81 -20.00 7.10
C ALA A 13 -25.65 -21.52 6.85
N SER A 14 -26.55 -22.12 6.11
CA SER A 14 -26.46 -23.53 5.74
C SER A 14 -25.05 -23.84 5.19
N SER A 15 -24.62 -25.09 5.24
CA SER A 15 -23.31 -25.46 4.68
C SER A 15 -23.14 -24.95 3.25
N ALA A 16 -24.23 -24.94 2.47
CA ALA A 16 -24.27 -24.43 1.11
C ALA A 16 -23.97 -22.92 1.04
N VAL A 17 -24.54 -22.10 1.93
CA VAL A 17 -24.29 -20.64 1.96
C VAL A 17 -22.84 -20.36 2.38
N ARG A 18 -22.31 -21.09 3.37
CA ARG A 18 -20.90 -20.93 3.74
C ARG A 18 -19.95 -21.32 2.60
N TRP A 19 -20.28 -22.35 1.85
CA TRP A 19 -19.55 -22.74 0.65
C TRP A 19 -19.64 -21.65 -0.44
N ALA A 20 -20.83 -21.16 -0.75
CA ALA A 20 -21.04 -20.11 -1.73
C ALA A 20 -20.23 -18.85 -1.39
N LEU A 21 -20.19 -18.40 -0.13
CA LEU A 21 -19.38 -17.28 0.31
C LEU A 21 -17.87 -17.53 0.21
N ARG A 22 -17.40 -18.77 0.46
CA ARG A 22 -15.99 -19.11 0.24
C ARG A 22 -15.63 -19.04 -1.23
N VAL A 23 -16.44 -19.64 -2.11
CA VAL A 23 -16.25 -19.58 -3.56
C VAL A 23 -16.27 -18.12 -4.03
N TRP A 24 -17.22 -17.32 -3.53
CA TRP A 24 -17.30 -15.89 -3.83
C TRP A 24 -16.02 -15.14 -3.43
N GLY A 25 -15.46 -15.40 -2.25
CA GLY A 25 -14.20 -14.84 -1.83
C GLY A 25 -13.04 -15.20 -2.77
N VAL A 26 -12.96 -16.44 -3.20
CA VAL A 26 -11.96 -16.89 -4.18
C VAL A 26 -12.16 -16.17 -5.52
N VAL A 27 -13.40 -16.05 -6.01
CA VAL A 27 -13.70 -15.33 -7.25
C VAL A 27 -13.26 -13.87 -7.19
N LEU A 28 -13.56 -13.16 -6.09
CA LEU A 28 -13.15 -11.77 -5.90
C LEU A 28 -11.62 -11.62 -5.88
N VAL A 29 -10.93 -12.47 -5.12
CA VAL A 29 -9.46 -12.46 -5.05
C VAL A 29 -8.86 -12.76 -6.42
N LEU A 30 -9.37 -13.76 -7.13
CA LEU A 30 -8.91 -14.07 -8.48
C LEU A 30 -9.19 -12.92 -9.45
N ALA A 31 -10.36 -12.29 -9.40
CA ALA A 31 -10.71 -11.19 -10.30
C ALA A 31 -9.75 -9.98 -10.17
N VAL A 32 -9.23 -9.72 -8.96
CA VAL A 32 -8.35 -8.59 -8.71
C VAL A 32 -6.87 -8.97 -8.77
N CYS A 33 -6.51 -10.15 -8.28
CA CYS A 33 -5.11 -10.54 -8.11
C CYS A 33 -4.59 -11.49 -9.19
N TRP A 34 -5.37 -11.80 -10.23
CA TRP A 34 -4.97 -12.79 -11.25
C TRP A 34 -3.62 -12.50 -11.95
N PRO A 35 -3.19 -11.23 -12.18
CA PRO A 35 -1.87 -11.02 -12.76
C PRO A 35 -0.74 -11.55 -11.88
N PHE A 36 -0.91 -11.48 -10.55
CA PHE A 36 0.07 -11.97 -9.59
C PHE A 36 0.16 -13.50 -9.50
N LEU A 37 -0.74 -14.23 -10.16
CA LEU A 37 -0.66 -15.69 -10.29
C LEU A 37 0.21 -16.13 -11.47
N LEU A 38 0.54 -15.22 -12.38
CA LEU A 38 1.40 -15.51 -13.52
C LEU A 38 2.87 -15.53 -13.09
N PRO A 39 3.69 -16.43 -13.64
CA PRO A 39 5.14 -16.44 -13.40
C PRO A 39 5.81 -15.25 -14.05
N GLY A 40 6.98 -14.84 -13.53
CA GLY A 40 7.80 -13.76 -14.05
C GLY A 40 7.82 -12.51 -13.18
N GLU A 41 8.52 -11.49 -13.63
CA GLU A 41 8.78 -10.24 -12.94
C GLU A 41 7.77 -9.16 -13.34
N PHE A 42 7.56 -8.16 -12.46
CA PHE A 42 6.58 -7.11 -12.70
C PHE A 42 7.29 -5.77 -12.86
N VAL A 43 6.98 -5.10 -13.96
CA VAL A 43 7.51 -3.76 -14.26
C VAL A 43 6.36 -2.91 -14.78
N TRP A 44 5.80 -2.07 -13.90
CA TRP A 44 4.67 -1.20 -14.22
C TRP A 44 4.62 0.01 -13.27
N ARG A 45 4.81 1.21 -13.79
CA ARG A 45 4.81 2.47 -13.02
C ARG A 45 5.67 2.39 -11.76
N ASP A 46 5.05 2.52 -10.57
CA ASP A 46 5.76 2.46 -9.28
C ASP A 46 6.16 1.02 -8.88
N MET A 47 5.68 -0.01 -9.59
CA MET A 47 5.93 -1.41 -9.28
C MET A 47 7.08 -1.97 -10.12
N VAL A 48 8.19 -2.25 -9.46
CA VAL A 48 9.26 -3.09 -9.99
C VAL A 48 9.49 -4.22 -8.99
N LEU A 49 9.14 -5.44 -9.39
CA LEU A 49 9.27 -6.65 -8.59
C LEU A 49 10.10 -7.66 -9.36
N LEU A 50 11.34 -7.79 -8.97
CA LEU A 50 12.31 -8.73 -9.55
C LEU A 50 12.34 -10.02 -8.73
N ASP A 51 12.68 -11.13 -9.36
CA ASP A 51 12.87 -12.39 -8.66
C ASP A 51 14.13 -12.35 -7.77
N GLN A 52 15.15 -11.59 -8.19
CA GLN A 52 16.40 -11.39 -7.47
C GLN A 52 16.75 -9.90 -7.36
N PRO A 53 16.06 -9.13 -6.49
CA PRO A 53 16.42 -7.74 -6.25
C PRO A 53 17.76 -7.65 -5.49
N ALA A 54 18.54 -6.60 -5.81
CA ALA A 54 19.86 -6.42 -5.22
C ALA A 54 19.78 -6.02 -3.74
N LEU A 55 20.72 -6.53 -2.94
CA LEU A 55 20.94 -6.12 -1.56
C LEU A 55 21.75 -4.83 -1.53
N THR A 56 21.07 -3.68 -1.54
CA THR A 56 21.70 -2.35 -1.61
C THR A 56 21.33 -1.51 -0.39
N ALA A 57 22.12 -0.49 -0.10
CA ALA A 57 21.82 0.44 1.00
C ALA A 57 20.46 1.15 0.76
N SER A 58 20.13 1.50 -0.49
CA SER A 58 18.87 2.13 -0.86
C SER A 58 17.66 1.23 -0.66
N ALA A 59 17.78 -0.10 -0.85
CA ALA A 59 16.71 -1.05 -0.57
C ALA A 59 16.32 -1.05 0.92
N PHE A 60 17.25 -0.71 1.80
CA PHE A 60 17.02 -0.56 3.25
C PHE A 60 16.76 0.89 3.68
N GLY A 61 16.49 1.78 2.75
CA GLY A 61 16.15 3.17 3.00
C GLY A 61 17.33 4.10 3.30
N SER A 62 18.56 3.62 3.17
CA SER A 62 19.77 4.42 3.35
C SER A 62 20.25 4.96 2.01
N GLY A 63 20.61 6.25 1.97
CA GLY A 63 21.07 6.94 0.76
C GLY A 63 20.58 8.38 0.70
N ASP A 64 20.64 8.97 -0.49
CA ASP A 64 20.32 10.38 -0.71
C ASP A 64 18.82 10.64 -0.88
N LEU A 65 18.03 9.59 -1.07
CA LEU A 65 16.58 9.69 -1.28
C LEU A 65 15.81 9.29 -0.02
N PRO A 66 14.59 9.84 0.18
CA PRO A 66 13.74 9.44 1.29
C PRO A 66 13.43 7.94 1.29
N ALA A 67 13.38 7.31 2.48
CA ALA A 67 13.12 5.87 2.67
C ALA A 67 11.64 5.48 2.40
N ARG A 68 11.11 5.85 1.24
CA ARG A 68 9.68 5.67 0.87
C ARG A 68 9.29 4.20 0.72
N ASN A 69 10.24 3.34 0.31
CA ASN A 69 10.01 1.93 0.00
C ASN A 69 10.59 0.98 1.07
N ALA A 70 11.06 1.50 2.22
CA ALA A 70 11.46 0.68 3.33
C ALA A 70 10.26 0.40 4.28
N PRO A 71 10.13 -0.83 4.82
CA PRO A 71 11.01 -1.98 4.64
C PRO A 71 10.74 -2.82 3.38
N GLN A 72 9.76 -2.47 2.54
CA GLN A 72 9.30 -3.25 1.39
C GLN A 72 10.46 -3.83 0.55
N ASP A 73 11.32 -2.94 0.01
CA ASP A 73 12.41 -3.35 -0.88
C ASP A 73 13.46 -4.20 -0.16
N GLY A 74 13.81 -3.83 1.07
CA GLY A 74 14.73 -4.62 1.88
C GLY A 74 14.20 -6.01 2.22
N VAL A 75 12.88 -6.15 2.48
CA VAL A 75 12.24 -7.45 2.72
C VAL A 75 12.26 -8.30 1.46
N LEU A 76 11.94 -7.72 0.30
CA LEU A 76 11.98 -8.43 -0.99
C LEU A 76 13.40 -8.92 -1.29
N ALA A 77 14.42 -8.09 -1.05
CA ALA A 77 15.81 -8.45 -1.27
C ALA A 77 16.31 -9.54 -0.30
N LEU A 78 15.79 -9.59 0.95
CA LEU A 78 16.20 -10.59 1.94
C LEU A 78 15.49 -11.94 1.78
N VAL A 79 14.22 -11.96 1.31
CA VAL A 79 13.35 -13.14 1.53
C VAL A 79 12.84 -13.77 0.23
N GLY A 80 12.97 -13.12 -0.95
CA GLY A 80 12.61 -13.81 -2.17
C GLY A 80 11.88 -12.99 -3.24
N GLY A 81 12.15 -11.69 -3.36
CA GLY A 81 11.76 -10.89 -4.52
C GLY A 81 10.26 -10.92 -4.84
N ALA A 82 9.94 -11.04 -6.12
CA ALA A 82 8.56 -11.01 -6.64
C ALA A 82 7.65 -12.09 -6.03
N TRP A 83 8.20 -13.25 -5.65
CA TRP A 83 7.46 -14.32 -4.99
C TRP A 83 6.87 -13.85 -3.65
N MET A 84 7.66 -13.15 -2.83
CA MET A 84 7.19 -12.66 -1.54
C MET A 84 6.11 -11.59 -1.71
N ALA A 85 6.22 -10.72 -2.71
CA ALA A 85 5.16 -9.76 -3.03
C ALA A 85 3.83 -10.44 -3.37
N ARG A 86 3.87 -11.56 -4.15
CA ARG A 86 2.68 -12.39 -4.43
C ARG A 86 2.04 -12.92 -3.15
N VAL A 87 2.84 -13.41 -2.21
CA VAL A 87 2.34 -13.91 -0.90
C VAL A 87 1.63 -12.81 -0.14
N PHE A 88 2.20 -11.62 -0.06
CA PHE A 88 1.56 -10.48 0.61
C PHE A 88 0.26 -10.05 -0.08
N VAL A 89 0.25 -9.92 -1.39
CA VAL A 89 -0.91 -9.50 -2.18
C VAL A 89 -2.06 -10.52 -2.02
N LEU A 90 -1.82 -11.79 -2.32
CA LEU A 90 -2.83 -12.83 -2.23
C LEU A 90 -3.30 -13.07 -0.78
N GLY A 91 -2.37 -13.04 0.16
CA GLY A 91 -2.66 -13.20 1.59
C GLY A 91 -3.51 -12.05 2.13
N ALA A 92 -3.19 -10.81 1.80
CA ALA A 92 -3.94 -9.64 2.26
C ALA A 92 -5.34 -9.57 1.65
N ALA A 93 -5.49 -9.80 0.33
CA ALA A 93 -6.78 -9.85 -0.34
C ALA A 93 -7.68 -10.96 0.25
N SER A 94 -7.11 -12.15 0.50
CA SER A 94 -7.82 -13.26 1.13
C SER A 94 -8.24 -12.94 2.57
N ALA A 95 -7.36 -12.29 3.35
CA ALA A 95 -7.66 -11.86 4.71
C ALA A 95 -8.76 -10.79 4.74
N ALA A 96 -8.77 -9.85 3.78
CA ALA A 96 -9.82 -8.85 3.62
C ALA A 96 -11.18 -9.51 3.35
N ALA A 97 -11.25 -10.40 2.37
CA ALA A 97 -12.48 -11.15 2.06
C ALA A 97 -12.98 -11.95 3.27
N TRP A 98 -12.07 -12.68 3.91
CA TRP A 98 -12.39 -13.50 5.08
C TRP A 98 -12.90 -12.65 6.26
N SER A 99 -12.22 -11.56 6.59
CA SER A 99 -12.60 -10.70 7.72
C SER A 99 -13.93 -10.00 7.47
N ALA A 100 -14.17 -9.48 6.27
CA ALA A 100 -15.43 -8.86 5.86
C ALA A 100 -16.60 -9.85 5.99
N CYS A 101 -16.42 -11.08 5.52
CA CYS A 101 -17.39 -12.15 5.67
C CYS A 101 -17.69 -12.45 7.14
N ARG A 102 -16.65 -12.62 7.97
CA ARG A 102 -16.77 -12.89 9.41
C ARG A 102 -17.43 -11.72 10.16
N TRP A 103 -17.13 -10.49 9.76
CA TRP A 103 -17.69 -9.29 10.37
C TRP A 103 -19.20 -9.21 10.12
N SER A 104 -19.64 -9.46 8.87
CA SER A 104 -21.06 -9.46 8.50
C SER A 104 -21.80 -10.62 9.14
N LEU A 105 -21.30 -11.87 9.03
CA LEU A 105 -21.96 -13.04 9.59
C LEU A 105 -22.00 -13.07 11.14
N GLY A 106 -21.14 -12.30 11.79
CA GLY A 106 -21.14 -12.13 13.25
C GLY A 106 -22.17 -11.12 13.79
N ARG A 107 -23.05 -10.53 12.95
CA ARG A 107 -24.12 -9.63 13.35
C ARG A 107 -25.32 -10.38 13.94
N ALA A 108 -26.17 -9.65 14.68
CA ALA A 108 -27.40 -10.21 15.23
C ALA A 108 -28.37 -10.74 14.16
N HIS A 109 -28.35 -10.12 12.99
CA HIS A 109 -29.16 -10.50 11.83
C HIS A 109 -28.23 -10.69 10.60
N PRO A 110 -27.56 -11.85 10.50
CA PRO A 110 -26.63 -12.10 9.42
C PRO A 110 -27.37 -12.21 8.06
N SER A 111 -26.78 -11.57 7.03
CA SER A 111 -27.27 -11.66 5.65
C SER A 111 -26.15 -12.16 4.74
N PRO A 112 -26.37 -13.24 3.98
CA PRO A 112 -25.39 -13.68 2.98
C PRO A 112 -25.09 -12.61 1.91
N TRP A 113 -26.12 -11.85 1.51
CA TRP A 113 -25.97 -10.74 0.56
C TRP A 113 -25.09 -9.62 1.13
N ALA A 114 -25.28 -9.26 2.41
CA ALA A 114 -24.43 -8.27 3.07
C ALA A 114 -23.00 -8.79 3.23
N ALA A 115 -22.82 -10.07 3.54
CA ALA A 115 -21.49 -10.67 3.60
C ALA A 115 -20.80 -10.64 2.23
N GLY A 116 -21.51 -11.01 1.16
CA GLY A 116 -21.00 -10.90 -0.22
C GLY A 116 -20.64 -9.49 -0.64
N ALA A 117 -21.50 -8.52 -0.31
CA ALA A 117 -21.28 -7.10 -0.58
C ALA A 117 -20.07 -6.53 0.20
N ALA A 118 -19.96 -6.86 1.49
CA ALA A 118 -18.83 -6.44 2.32
C ALA A 118 -17.49 -7.01 1.81
N MET A 119 -17.49 -8.28 1.34
CA MET A 119 -16.33 -8.91 0.71
C MET A 119 -15.95 -8.18 -0.58
N ALA A 120 -16.91 -7.86 -1.45
CA ALA A 120 -16.67 -7.11 -2.69
C ALA A 120 -16.13 -5.70 -2.38
N CYS A 121 -16.73 -4.98 -1.43
CA CYS A 121 -16.26 -3.68 -0.96
C CYS A 121 -14.83 -3.75 -0.40
N ALA A 122 -14.50 -4.78 0.37
CA ALA A 122 -13.17 -4.93 0.95
C ALA A 122 -12.11 -5.22 -0.13
N VAL A 123 -12.41 -6.08 -1.11
CA VAL A 123 -11.41 -6.60 -2.07
C VAL A 123 -11.31 -5.76 -3.34
N ALA A 124 -12.44 -5.31 -3.90
CA ALA A 124 -12.52 -4.75 -5.26
C ALA A 124 -13.03 -3.30 -5.28
N ASN A 125 -12.75 -2.51 -4.22
CA ASN A 125 -13.10 -1.09 -4.23
C ASN A 125 -12.17 -0.27 -5.14
N PRO A 126 -12.58 0.92 -5.61
CA PRO A 126 -11.80 1.75 -6.52
C PRO A 126 -10.41 2.12 -5.99
N PHE A 127 -10.27 2.37 -4.69
CA PHE A 127 -8.95 2.64 -4.10
C PHE A 127 -7.96 1.52 -4.41
N VAL A 128 -8.36 0.28 -4.22
CA VAL A 128 -7.53 -0.91 -4.52
C VAL A 128 -7.17 -0.95 -6.00
N ILE A 129 -8.17 -0.79 -6.88
CA ILE A 129 -7.96 -0.92 -8.34
C ILE A 129 -7.04 0.19 -8.87
N GLU A 130 -7.29 1.44 -8.51
CA GLU A 130 -6.49 2.58 -8.94
C GLU A 130 -5.04 2.49 -8.41
N ARG A 131 -4.88 2.06 -7.16
CA ARG A 131 -3.54 1.88 -6.58
C ARG A 131 -2.78 0.70 -7.17
N LEU A 132 -3.45 -0.38 -7.56
CA LEU A 132 -2.82 -1.45 -8.33
C LEU A 132 -2.40 -0.95 -9.72
N LEU A 133 -3.27 -0.24 -10.43
CA LEU A 133 -2.95 0.36 -11.73
C LEU A 133 -1.83 1.39 -11.65
N GLN A 134 -1.62 2.04 -10.50
CA GLN A 134 -0.45 2.89 -10.23
C GLN A 134 0.80 2.08 -9.88
N GLY A 135 0.70 0.79 -9.60
CA GLY A 135 1.83 -0.02 -9.16
C GLY A 135 2.11 0.04 -7.65
N GLN A 136 1.21 0.61 -6.84
CA GLN A 136 1.38 0.78 -5.38
C GLN A 136 0.90 -0.45 -4.61
N TRP A 137 1.39 -1.62 -4.97
CA TRP A 137 0.96 -2.92 -4.44
C TRP A 137 1.04 -3.03 -2.90
N SER A 138 2.08 -2.49 -2.26
CA SER A 138 2.22 -2.55 -0.80
C SER A 138 1.24 -1.63 -0.07
N LEU A 139 0.85 -0.51 -0.67
CA LEU A 139 -0.23 0.34 -0.16
C LEU A 139 -1.59 -0.37 -0.30
N VAL A 140 -1.78 -1.15 -1.37
CA VAL A 140 -2.97 -1.99 -1.55
C VAL A 140 -3.03 -3.09 -0.49
N VAL A 141 -1.91 -3.73 -0.16
CA VAL A 141 -1.82 -4.66 0.98
C VAL A 141 -2.31 -3.98 2.26
N ALA A 142 -1.88 -2.75 2.53
CA ALA A 142 -2.33 -1.99 3.70
C ALA A 142 -3.84 -1.66 3.65
N ALA A 143 -4.38 -1.33 2.47
CA ALA A 143 -5.82 -1.07 2.29
C ALA A 143 -6.66 -2.31 2.58
N TRP A 144 -6.28 -3.48 2.08
CA TRP A 144 -6.93 -4.75 2.38
C TRP A 144 -6.86 -5.11 3.85
N LEU A 145 -5.75 -4.79 4.52
CA LEU A 145 -5.53 -5.14 5.91
C LEU A 145 -6.18 -4.13 6.90
N ALA A 146 -6.54 -2.93 6.49
CA ALA A 146 -7.18 -1.96 7.37
C ALA A 146 -8.50 -2.48 7.98
N PRO A 147 -9.45 -3.07 7.22
CA PRO A 147 -10.63 -3.71 7.80
C PRO A 147 -10.29 -4.92 8.69
N VAL A 148 -9.23 -5.67 8.35
CA VAL A 148 -8.77 -6.83 9.16
C VAL A 148 -8.27 -6.37 10.53
N ILE A 149 -7.47 -5.31 10.58
CA ILE A 149 -6.96 -4.70 11.82
C ILE A 149 -8.14 -4.23 12.68
N ALA A 150 -9.05 -3.43 12.11
CA ALA A 150 -10.20 -2.90 12.83
C ALA A 150 -11.11 -4.02 13.36
N TRP A 151 -11.45 -5.01 12.53
CA TRP A 151 -12.23 -6.19 12.92
C TRP A 151 -11.54 -6.96 14.05
N GLY A 152 -10.24 -7.22 13.91
CA GLY A 152 -9.46 -7.96 14.89
C GLY A 152 -9.44 -7.29 16.26
N CYS A 153 -9.25 -5.98 16.32
CA CYS A 153 -9.28 -5.20 17.56
C CYS A 153 -10.69 -5.17 18.17
N LEU A 154 -11.71 -4.82 17.38
CA LEU A 154 -13.09 -4.68 17.86
C LEU A 154 -13.72 -6.01 18.29
N ARG A 155 -13.31 -7.13 17.72
CA ARG A 155 -13.85 -8.48 18.00
C ARG A 155 -12.97 -9.31 18.90
N GLY A 156 -11.89 -8.76 19.45
CA GLY A 156 -11.02 -9.44 20.40
C GLY A 156 -10.11 -10.52 19.79
N HIS A 157 -9.69 -10.31 18.55
CA HIS A 157 -8.71 -11.15 17.84
C HIS A 157 -7.34 -10.43 17.70
N PRO A 158 -6.64 -10.11 18.81
CA PRO A 158 -5.45 -9.24 18.78
C PRO A 158 -4.30 -9.79 17.95
N ARG A 159 -4.21 -11.12 17.78
CA ARG A 159 -3.17 -11.74 16.94
C ARG A 159 -3.42 -11.45 15.46
N THR A 160 -4.66 -11.59 15.01
CA THR A 160 -5.04 -11.26 13.63
C THR A 160 -4.78 -9.79 13.37
N ALA A 161 -5.16 -8.91 14.31
CA ALA A 161 -4.89 -7.48 14.21
C ALA A 161 -3.38 -7.19 14.16
N TRP A 162 -2.57 -7.87 14.99
CA TRP A 162 -1.11 -7.68 15.00
C TRP A 162 -0.44 -8.12 13.70
N LEU A 163 -0.78 -9.31 13.18
CA LEU A 163 -0.24 -9.80 11.91
C LEU A 163 -0.65 -8.91 10.73
N ALA A 164 -1.90 -8.42 10.75
CA ALA A 164 -2.38 -7.49 9.75
C ALA A 164 -1.65 -6.13 9.85
N LEU A 165 -1.42 -5.61 11.05
CA LEU A 165 -0.66 -4.38 11.29
C LEU A 165 0.79 -4.53 10.83
N TRP A 166 1.43 -5.65 11.17
CA TRP A 166 2.78 -5.96 10.70
C TRP A 166 2.86 -5.94 9.17
N ALA A 167 2.02 -6.70 8.46
CA ALA A 167 2.05 -6.74 7.01
C ALA A 167 1.64 -5.40 6.37
N SER A 168 0.74 -4.63 6.99
CA SER A 168 0.40 -3.27 6.56
C SER A 168 1.59 -2.31 6.63
N SER A 169 2.54 -2.54 7.55
CA SER A 169 3.72 -1.70 7.75
C SER A 169 4.86 -1.93 6.74
N LEU A 170 4.64 -2.73 5.67
CA LEU A 170 5.52 -2.80 4.50
C LEU A 170 5.76 -1.43 3.85
N THR A 171 4.84 -0.51 4.01
CA THR A 171 4.99 0.88 3.54
C THR A 171 4.80 1.84 4.71
N PRO A 172 5.52 2.98 4.75
CA PRO A 172 5.35 3.98 5.80
C PRO A 172 3.89 4.41 5.99
N THR A 173 3.18 4.69 4.91
CA THR A 173 1.75 5.05 4.92
C THR A 173 0.89 3.97 5.56
N GLY A 174 1.08 2.71 5.16
CA GLY A 174 0.34 1.57 5.71
C GLY A 174 0.66 1.34 7.18
N GLY A 175 1.92 1.51 7.60
CA GLY A 175 2.34 1.44 8.98
C GLY A 175 1.65 2.47 9.88
N VAL A 176 1.59 3.72 9.43
CA VAL A 176 0.93 4.82 10.18
C VAL A 176 -0.59 4.59 10.24
N PHE A 177 -1.24 4.30 9.13
CA PHE A 177 -2.71 4.14 9.08
C PHE A 177 -3.16 2.85 9.76
N GLY A 178 -2.38 1.77 9.64
CA GLY A 178 -2.61 0.54 10.39
C GLY A 178 -2.51 0.76 11.91
N ALA A 179 -1.52 1.52 12.37
CA ALA A 179 -1.36 1.90 13.78
C ALA A 179 -2.54 2.72 14.30
N LEU A 180 -2.97 3.74 13.55
CA LEU A 180 -4.16 4.54 13.88
C LEU A 180 -5.40 3.65 14.00
N SER A 181 -5.59 2.74 13.04
CA SER A 181 -6.70 1.79 13.05
C SER A 181 -6.64 0.87 14.28
N ALA A 182 -5.46 0.31 14.60
CA ALA A 182 -5.30 -0.57 15.74
C ALA A 182 -5.53 0.17 17.09
N VAL A 183 -4.91 1.35 17.25
CA VAL A 183 -4.99 2.13 18.51
C VAL A 183 -6.39 2.63 18.77
N LEU A 184 -7.11 3.10 17.74
CA LEU A 184 -8.48 3.62 17.91
C LEU A 184 -9.51 2.50 18.08
N CYS A 185 -9.34 1.36 17.39
CA CYS A 185 -10.29 0.25 17.46
C CYS A 185 -10.06 -0.70 18.63
N GLU A 186 -8.89 -0.70 19.28
CA GLU A 186 -8.62 -1.56 20.44
C GLU A 186 -9.34 -1.03 21.69
N ARG A 187 -10.12 -1.90 22.33
CA ARG A 187 -10.95 -1.53 23.49
C ARG A 187 -10.21 -1.67 24.82
N GLU A 188 -9.27 -2.60 24.92
CA GLU A 188 -8.50 -2.85 26.13
C GLU A 188 -7.30 -1.90 26.22
N GLY A 189 -7.26 -1.05 27.25
CA GLY A 189 -6.22 -0.02 27.41
C GLY A 189 -4.79 -0.56 27.36
N ARG A 190 -4.51 -1.70 28.02
CA ARG A 190 -3.18 -2.34 27.96
C ARG A 190 -2.80 -2.79 26.56
N ARG A 191 -3.71 -3.37 25.79
CA ARG A 191 -3.46 -3.79 24.41
C ARG A 191 -3.27 -2.61 23.49
N ARG A 192 -4.02 -1.52 23.72
CA ARG A 192 -3.85 -0.27 22.96
C ARG A 192 -2.42 0.24 23.04
N TRP A 193 -1.83 0.27 24.24
CA TRP A 193 -0.44 0.65 24.42
C TRP A 193 0.54 -0.35 23.81
N LEU A 194 0.22 -1.64 23.80
CA LEU A 194 1.03 -2.65 23.10
C LEU A 194 1.00 -2.46 21.58
N PHE A 195 -0.16 -2.12 21.00
CA PHE A 195 -0.25 -1.76 19.59
C PHE A 195 0.52 -0.47 19.29
N ALA A 196 0.39 0.55 20.11
CA ALA A 196 1.14 1.81 19.93
C ALA A 196 2.66 1.59 19.97
N GLY A 197 3.18 0.93 21.02
CA GLY A 197 4.60 0.64 21.14
C GLY A 197 5.11 -0.31 20.06
N GLY A 198 4.31 -1.33 19.71
CA GLY A 198 4.63 -2.24 18.62
C GLY A 198 4.69 -1.54 17.26
N SER A 199 3.82 -0.56 17.03
CA SER A 199 3.84 0.25 15.80
C SER A 199 5.15 1.03 15.66
N VAL A 200 5.66 1.60 16.74
CA VAL A 200 6.96 2.30 16.74
C VAL A 200 8.07 1.35 16.27
N LEU A 201 8.09 0.10 16.78
CA LEU A 201 9.07 -0.88 16.35
C LEU A 201 8.93 -1.24 14.85
N LEU A 202 7.69 -1.32 14.36
CA LEU A 202 7.40 -1.58 12.95
C LEU A 202 7.81 -0.41 12.02
N TRP A 203 7.94 0.81 12.55
CA TRP A 203 8.35 1.98 11.76
C TRP A 203 9.88 2.14 11.68
N LEU A 204 10.66 1.51 12.58
CA LEU A 204 12.11 1.69 12.64
C LEU A 204 12.83 1.48 11.28
N PRO A 205 12.44 0.50 10.43
CA PRO A 205 13.13 0.29 9.15
C PRO A 205 13.11 1.48 8.19
N TRP A 206 12.09 2.35 8.25
CA TRP A 206 12.02 3.55 7.42
C TRP A 206 12.27 4.84 8.23
N ALA A 207 11.87 4.86 9.51
CA ALA A 207 12.02 6.07 10.32
C ALA A 207 13.47 6.36 10.67
N VAL A 208 14.25 5.33 11.03
CA VAL A 208 15.67 5.49 11.36
C VAL A 208 16.48 5.97 10.16
N PRO A 209 16.43 5.33 8.97
CA PRO A 209 17.13 5.85 7.81
C PRO A 209 16.69 7.27 7.44
N SER A 210 15.40 7.57 7.50
CA SER A 210 14.89 8.92 7.19
C SER A 210 15.39 10.00 8.16
N LEU A 211 15.65 9.65 9.42
CA LEU A 211 16.22 10.58 10.40
C LEU A 211 17.73 10.75 10.23
N LEU A 212 18.45 9.66 9.86
CA LEU A 212 19.90 9.66 9.72
C LEU A 212 20.36 10.26 8.39
N SER A 213 19.58 10.11 7.31
CA SER A 213 19.93 10.63 5.98
C SER A 213 19.98 12.15 5.92
N GLY A 214 19.68 12.84 7.05
CA GLY A 214 19.66 14.29 7.13
C GLY A 214 18.81 14.91 6.03
N SER A 215 17.76 14.18 5.63
CA SER A 215 17.00 14.33 4.42
C SER A 215 17.28 15.68 3.78
N SER A 216 18.19 15.73 2.82
CA SER A 216 18.12 16.80 1.85
C SER A 216 16.65 16.77 1.42
N ARG A 217 15.87 17.74 1.94
CA ARG A 217 14.52 17.97 1.45
C ARG A 217 14.67 17.92 -0.04
N ALA A 218 14.10 16.91 -0.69
CA ALA A 218 14.07 16.90 -2.13
C ALA A 218 13.51 18.26 -2.47
N ALA A 219 14.36 19.14 -3.01
CA ALA A 219 14.07 20.55 -3.13
C ALA A 219 13.12 20.76 -4.30
N GLY A 220 11.87 20.32 -4.11
CA GLY A 220 10.76 20.63 -4.98
C GLY A 220 9.94 21.75 -4.34
N ASP A 221 9.28 22.55 -5.16
CA ASP A 221 8.30 23.51 -4.66
C ASP A 221 7.12 22.78 -4.01
N PRO A 222 6.84 22.99 -2.72
CA PRO A 222 5.73 22.30 -2.02
C PRO A 222 4.36 22.54 -2.66
N ALA A 223 4.15 23.72 -3.29
CA ALA A 223 2.90 24.03 -3.98
C ALA A 223 2.74 23.19 -5.24
N SER A 224 3.79 23.06 -6.05
CA SER A 224 3.82 22.21 -7.24
C SER A 224 3.64 20.73 -6.87
N GLN A 225 4.28 20.28 -5.79
CA GLN A 225 4.11 18.92 -5.26
C GLN A 225 2.66 18.64 -4.84
N ALA A 226 2.06 19.54 -4.06
CA ALA A 226 0.68 19.39 -3.59
C ALA A 226 -0.31 19.43 -4.76
N ALA A 227 -0.10 20.27 -5.77
CA ALA A 227 -0.93 20.35 -6.96
C ALA A 227 -0.84 19.08 -7.83
N ALA A 228 0.38 18.58 -8.07
CA ALA A 228 0.61 17.41 -8.91
C ALA A 228 0.01 16.11 -8.33
N PHE A 229 -0.09 16.01 -7.00
CA PHE A 229 -0.66 14.84 -6.31
C PHE A 229 -2.05 15.09 -5.72
N ALA A 230 -2.68 16.22 -6.06
CA ALA A 230 -4.04 16.51 -5.59
C ALA A 230 -5.04 15.46 -6.10
N PRO A 231 -6.03 15.09 -5.29
CA PRO A 231 -7.10 14.22 -5.73
C PRO A 231 -7.82 14.76 -6.96
N ARG A 232 -8.04 13.90 -7.94
CA ARG A 232 -8.66 14.25 -9.22
C ARG A 232 -10.19 14.07 -9.17
N ALA A 233 -10.90 14.91 -9.92
CA ALA A 233 -12.31 14.70 -10.21
C ALA A 233 -12.46 13.61 -11.28
N GLU A 234 -13.35 12.66 -11.04
CA GLU A 234 -13.79 11.68 -12.03
C GLU A 234 -15.11 12.13 -12.66
N ALA A 235 -15.42 11.56 -13.82
CA ALA A 235 -16.57 11.96 -14.61
C ALA A 235 -17.88 11.99 -13.79
N TYR A 236 -18.55 13.12 -13.82
CA TYR A 236 -19.82 13.41 -13.14
C TYR A 236 -19.80 13.39 -11.60
N ALA A 237 -18.75 12.87 -10.96
CA ALA A 237 -18.66 12.74 -9.49
C ALA A 237 -18.01 13.98 -8.84
N GLY A 238 -17.15 14.69 -9.56
CA GLY A 238 -16.32 15.75 -9.00
C GLY A 238 -15.30 15.21 -7.99
N THR A 239 -14.39 16.05 -7.49
CA THR A 239 -13.32 15.59 -6.57
C THR A 239 -13.87 14.97 -5.29
N VAL A 240 -14.85 15.62 -4.65
CA VAL A 240 -15.42 15.11 -3.39
C VAL A 240 -16.17 13.80 -3.60
N GLY A 241 -16.96 13.70 -4.66
CA GLY A 241 -17.70 12.48 -4.98
C GLY A 241 -16.78 11.32 -5.34
N SER A 242 -15.69 11.58 -6.06
CA SER A 242 -14.67 10.56 -6.36
C SER A 242 -14.05 10.00 -5.10
N LEU A 243 -13.63 10.88 -4.16
CA LEU A 243 -13.07 10.48 -2.86
C LEU A 243 -14.07 9.69 -2.01
N LEU A 244 -15.34 10.13 -1.93
CA LEU A 244 -16.40 9.40 -1.22
C LEU A 244 -16.64 8.01 -1.81
N GLY A 245 -16.48 7.85 -3.13
CA GLY A 245 -16.50 6.57 -3.85
C GLY A 245 -15.18 5.79 -3.80
N PHE A 246 -14.20 6.19 -2.96
CA PHE A 246 -12.87 5.57 -2.84
C PHE A 246 -12.00 5.67 -4.10
N GLY A 247 -12.32 6.54 -5.06
CA GLY A 247 -11.50 6.85 -6.23
C GLY A 247 -10.79 8.19 -6.09
N GLY A 248 -10.46 8.79 -7.24
CA GLY A 248 -9.86 10.12 -7.30
C GLY A 248 -8.34 10.12 -7.12
N ILE A 249 -7.65 9.09 -7.54
CA ILE A 249 -6.18 9.09 -7.63
C ILE A 249 -5.73 10.23 -8.55
N TRP A 250 -4.61 10.88 -8.20
CA TRP A 250 -4.05 12.00 -8.96
C TRP A 250 -3.71 11.66 -10.42
N ASN A 251 -3.28 10.42 -10.69
CA ASN A 251 -2.89 9.97 -12.03
C ASN A 251 -4.10 9.48 -12.83
N ALA A 252 -4.53 10.26 -13.81
CA ALA A 252 -5.65 9.93 -14.70
C ALA A 252 -5.47 8.57 -15.40
N ALA A 253 -4.25 8.23 -15.80
CA ALA A 253 -3.97 6.98 -16.49
C ALA A 253 -4.05 5.73 -15.58
N ALA A 254 -4.18 5.90 -14.26
CA ALA A 254 -4.39 4.82 -13.29
C ALA A 254 -5.87 4.61 -12.92
N VAL A 255 -6.79 5.20 -13.66
CA VAL A 255 -8.23 5.09 -13.43
C VAL A 255 -8.86 4.15 -14.46
N PRO A 256 -9.70 3.17 -14.05
CA PRO A 256 -10.43 2.31 -14.99
C PRO A 256 -11.31 3.11 -15.95
N ALA A 257 -11.40 2.70 -17.21
CA ALA A 257 -12.15 3.40 -18.24
C ALA A 257 -13.65 3.54 -17.88
N SER A 258 -14.23 2.56 -17.20
CA SER A 258 -15.62 2.62 -16.74
C SER A 258 -15.88 3.80 -15.80
N ARG A 259 -14.93 4.15 -14.94
CA ARG A 259 -15.09 5.28 -14.02
C ARG A 259 -15.15 6.62 -14.76
N GLU A 260 -14.40 6.76 -15.83
CA GLU A 260 -14.47 7.92 -16.73
C GLU A 260 -15.76 7.93 -17.55
N ALA A 261 -16.39 6.77 -17.78
CA ALA A 261 -17.70 6.66 -18.41
C ALA A 261 -18.89 6.92 -17.44
N GLY A 262 -18.64 7.32 -16.18
CA GLY A 262 -19.66 7.72 -15.22
C GLY A 262 -19.96 6.68 -14.12
N PHE A 263 -19.36 5.50 -14.15
CA PHE A 263 -19.53 4.51 -13.07
C PHE A 263 -18.93 5.00 -11.72
N ALA A 264 -18.18 6.10 -11.69
CA ALA A 264 -17.77 6.78 -10.48
C ALA A 264 -18.96 7.17 -9.58
N LEU A 265 -20.13 7.53 -10.16
CA LEU A 265 -21.36 7.83 -9.42
C LEU A 265 -21.88 6.64 -8.61
N VAL A 266 -21.63 5.41 -9.07
CA VAL A 266 -22.01 4.20 -8.31
C VAL A 266 -21.23 4.12 -6.99
N GLY A 267 -20.03 4.67 -6.94
CA GLY A 267 -19.25 4.80 -5.69
C GLY A 267 -19.98 5.63 -4.64
N LEU A 268 -20.73 6.67 -5.03
CA LEU A 268 -21.58 7.45 -4.10
C LEU A 268 -22.72 6.61 -3.54
N VAL A 269 -23.31 5.74 -4.36
CA VAL A 269 -24.35 4.80 -3.89
C VAL A 269 -23.76 3.85 -2.85
N VAL A 270 -22.54 3.33 -3.07
CA VAL A 270 -21.81 2.50 -2.10
C VAL A 270 -21.57 3.27 -0.81
N ALA A 271 -21.12 4.52 -0.87
CA ALA A 271 -20.88 5.36 0.31
C ALA A 271 -22.17 5.61 1.11
N VAL A 272 -23.28 5.94 0.45
CA VAL A 272 -24.60 6.13 1.11
C VAL A 272 -25.04 4.84 1.79
N LEU A 273 -24.95 3.68 1.10
CA LEU A 273 -25.33 2.40 1.66
C LEU A 273 -24.44 2.01 2.85
N ALA A 274 -23.13 2.31 2.80
CA ALA A 274 -22.23 2.10 3.90
C ALA A 274 -22.62 2.91 5.15
N VAL A 275 -22.98 4.19 4.96
CA VAL A 275 -23.46 5.07 6.06
C VAL A 275 -24.81 4.58 6.61
N LEU A 276 -25.74 4.21 5.75
CA LEU A 276 -27.04 3.64 6.16
C LEU A 276 -26.85 2.36 6.98
N GLY A 277 -25.98 1.46 6.55
CA GLY A 277 -25.68 0.26 7.31
C GLY A 277 -24.94 0.55 8.62
N ALA A 278 -24.02 1.54 8.61
CA ALA A 278 -23.27 1.95 9.80
C ALA A 278 -24.19 2.48 10.92
N SER A 279 -25.37 3.04 10.61
CA SER A 279 -26.35 3.49 11.60
C SER A 279 -26.86 2.36 12.52
N SER A 280 -26.74 1.10 12.09
CA SER A 280 -27.12 -0.10 12.85
C SER A 280 -25.99 -0.68 13.71
N LEU A 281 -24.78 -0.11 13.64
CA LEU A 281 -23.65 -0.52 14.47
C LEU A 281 -23.84 -0.05 15.93
N ASP A 282 -23.36 -0.86 16.88
CA ASP A 282 -23.30 -0.40 18.26
C ASP A 282 -22.29 0.77 18.41
N ARG A 283 -22.52 1.61 19.42
CA ARG A 283 -21.71 2.82 19.64
C ARG A 283 -20.22 2.52 19.86
N GLY A 284 -19.91 1.36 20.44
CA GLY A 284 -18.53 0.95 20.70
C GLY A 284 -17.79 0.54 19.44
N GLU A 285 -18.51 0.15 18.41
CA GLU A 285 -17.97 -0.16 17.07
C GLU A 285 -18.02 1.08 16.16
N LEU A 286 -19.15 1.79 16.13
CA LEU A 286 -19.34 2.95 15.26
C LEU A 286 -18.35 4.09 15.55
N ARG A 287 -18.15 4.46 16.81
CA ARG A 287 -17.34 5.63 17.18
C ARG A 287 -15.91 5.57 16.63
N PRO A 288 -15.09 4.52 16.91
CA PRO A 288 -13.73 4.48 16.39
C PRO A 288 -13.68 4.44 14.87
N LEU A 289 -14.60 3.72 14.22
CA LEU A 289 -14.68 3.64 12.76
C LEU A 289 -15.09 4.97 12.15
N ALA A 290 -16.03 5.67 12.74
CA ALA A 290 -16.47 7.00 12.29
C ALA A 290 -15.35 8.04 12.45
N VAL A 291 -14.60 8.01 13.56
CA VAL A 291 -13.44 8.88 13.75
C VAL A 291 -12.39 8.64 12.66
N LEU A 292 -12.02 7.38 12.40
CA LEU A 292 -11.07 7.03 11.33
C LEU A 292 -11.56 7.54 9.98
N ALA A 293 -12.82 7.26 9.64
CA ALA A 293 -13.41 7.66 8.36
C ALA A 293 -13.50 9.19 8.23
N SER A 294 -13.91 9.90 9.27
CA SER A 294 -14.05 11.36 9.26
C SER A 294 -12.69 12.04 9.13
N VAL A 295 -11.67 11.56 9.85
CA VAL A 295 -10.31 12.10 9.74
C VAL A 295 -9.73 11.81 8.36
N GLY A 296 -9.79 10.54 7.91
CA GLY A 296 -9.23 10.17 6.62
C GLY A 296 -9.91 10.88 5.46
N MET A 297 -11.24 10.85 5.43
CA MET A 297 -12.02 11.47 4.36
C MET A 297 -11.94 13.00 4.41
N GLY A 298 -12.00 13.58 5.62
CA GLY A 298 -11.91 15.04 5.82
C GLY A 298 -10.57 15.58 5.33
N LEU A 299 -9.45 14.94 5.68
CA LEU A 299 -8.13 15.34 5.21
C LEU A 299 -7.94 15.09 3.71
N ALA A 300 -8.49 14.01 3.16
CA ALA A 300 -8.45 13.75 1.72
C ALA A 300 -9.21 14.83 0.93
N ILE A 301 -10.41 15.19 1.39
CA ILE A 301 -11.22 16.25 0.78
C ILE A 301 -10.51 17.61 0.92
N LEU A 302 -9.96 17.90 2.10
CA LEU A 302 -9.21 19.14 2.33
C LEU A 302 -8.04 19.27 1.34
N GLY A 303 -7.26 18.20 1.14
CA GLY A 303 -6.18 18.18 0.17
C GLY A 303 -6.64 18.36 -1.29
N GLY A 304 -7.86 17.92 -1.61
CA GLY A 304 -8.46 18.10 -2.94
C GLY A 304 -9.00 19.51 -3.20
N ILE A 305 -9.64 20.13 -2.20
CA ILE A 305 -10.26 21.47 -2.36
C ILE A 305 -9.33 22.63 -1.98
N ALA A 306 -8.32 22.38 -1.17
CA ALA A 306 -7.37 23.38 -0.67
C ALA A 306 -5.92 22.84 -0.68
N PRO A 307 -5.34 22.55 -1.85
CA PRO A 307 -3.99 21.96 -1.95
C PRO A 307 -2.91 22.82 -1.28
N GLY A 308 -3.12 24.14 -1.16
CA GLY A 308 -2.23 25.04 -0.43
C GLY A 308 -2.08 24.69 1.06
N VAL A 309 -3.09 24.11 1.71
CA VAL A 309 -3.00 23.61 3.09
C VAL A 309 -2.07 22.40 3.14
N THR A 310 -2.16 21.50 2.16
CA THR A 310 -1.26 20.35 2.05
C THR A 310 0.17 20.82 1.79
N ALA A 311 0.37 21.81 0.90
CA ALA A 311 1.67 22.42 0.62
C ALA A 311 2.29 23.00 1.90
N PHE A 312 1.52 23.79 2.65
CA PHE A 312 1.95 24.37 3.93
C PHE A 312 2.36 23.26 4.94
N ALA A 313 1.55 22.21 5.06
CA ALA A 313 1.86 21.09 5.97
C ALA A 313 3.15 20.37 5.54
N VAL A 314 3.33 20.10 4.24
CA VAL A 314 4.52 19.43 3.69
C VAL A 314 5.79 20.25 3.94
N ASP A 315 5.69 21.56 3.85
CA ASP A 315 6.83 22.48 4.05
C ASP A 315 7.23 22.61 5.54
N HIS A 316 6.25 22.69 6.44
CA HIS A 316 6.48 23.08 7.83
C HIS A 316 6.47 21.92 8.82
N ILE A 317 5.83 20.78 8.48
CA ILE A 317 5.66 19.66 9.42
C ILE A 317 6.55 18.49 9.00
N PRO A 318 7.57 18.11 9.80
CA PRO A 318 8.36 16.92 9.52
C PRO A 318 7.48 15.66 9.36
N GLY A 319 7.68 14.91 8.27
CA GLY A 319 6.91 13.71 7.97
C GLY A 319 5.58 13.96 7.22
N ALA A 320 5.13 15.22 7.07
CA ALA A 320 3.90 15.54 6.34
C ALA A 320 4.01 15.27 4.82
N GLY A 321 5.17 14.94 4.30
CA GLY A 321 5.33 14.42 2.93
C GLY A 321 4.46 13.20 2.63
N LEU A 322 4.03 12.45 3.65
CA LEU A 322 3.03 11.37 3.51
C LEU A 322 1.64 11.89 3.10
N LEU A 323 1.33 13.16 3.37
CA LEU A 323 0.04 13.80 3.03
C LEU A 323 0.02 14.37 1.60
N ARG A 324 1.16 14.41 0.91
CA ARG A 324 1.29 14.95 -0.45
C ARG A 324 0.24 14.36 -1.40
N ASP A 325 0.07 13.04 -1.37
CA ASP A 325 -1.04 12.34 -2.03
C ASP A 325 -2.16 12.11 -0.99
N SER A 326 -3.02 13.11 -0.83
CA SER A 326 -4.06 13.09 0.19
C SER A 326 -5.17 12.07 -0.09
N SER A 327 -5.36 11.62 -1.33
CA SER A 327 -6.32 10.57 -1.66
C SER A 327 -6.02 9.23 -0.97
N LYS A 328 -4.76 8.98 -0.54
CA LYS A 328 -4.39 7.80 0.28
C LYS A 328 -5.14 7.74 1.61
N LEU A 329 -5.53 8.88 2.16
CA LEU A 329 -6.20 8.97 3.47
C LEU A 329 -7.59 8.34 3.46
N THR A 330 -8.24 8.18 2.30
CA THR A 330 -9.53 7.49 2.16
C THR A 330 -9.48 6.04 2.63
N LEU A 331 -8.27 5.41 2.64
CA LEU A 331 -8.04 4.09 3.21
C LEU A 331 -8.57 3.97 4.66
N LEU A 332 -8.48 5.03 5.46
CA LEU A 332 -8.98 5.04 6.84
C LEU A 332 -10.51 4.90 6.93
N ALA A 333 -11.23 5.17 5.84
CA ALA A 333 -12.68 5.00 5.80
C ALA A 333 -13.12 3.58 5.38
N LEU A 334 -12.22 2.76 4.80
CA LEU A 334 -12.54 1.40 4.37
C LEU A 334 -13.10 0.51 5.50
N PRO A 335 -12.57 0.53 6.74
CA PRO A 335 -13.14 -0.25 7.82
C PRO A 335 -14.61 0.09 8.12
N LEU A 336 -14.98 1.39 8.09
CA LEU A 336 -16.37 1.81 8.29
C LEU A 336 -17.26 1.35 7.13
N ALA A 337 -16.79 1.49 5.90
CA ALA A 337 -17.54 1.08 4.72
C ALA A 337 -17.82 -0.43 4.73
N VAL A 338 -16.80 -1.25 4.99
CA VAL A 338 -16.95 -2.72 5.08
C VAL A 338 -17.89 -3.12 6.22
N ALA A 339 -17.74 -2.51 7.42
CA ALA A 339 -18.58 -2.80 8.56
C ALA A 339 -20.05 -2.37 8.33
N GLY A 340 -20.26 -1.20 7.74
CA GLY A 340 -21.59 -0.66 7.41
C GLY A 340 -22.30 -1.51 6.35
N ILE A 341 -21.64 -1.78 5.22
CA ILE A 341 -22.19 -2.66 4.18
C ILE A 341 -22.50 -4.06 4.76
N GLY A 342 -21.62 -4.60 5.58
CA GLY A 342 -21.82 -5.89 6.25
C GLY A 342 -22.96 -5.90 7.26
N ALA A 343 -23.52 -4.74 7.62
CA ALA A 343 -24.68 -4.62 8.52
C ALA A 343 -26.02 -4.36 7.80
N LEU A 344 -26.00 -4.22 6.46
CA LEU A 344 -27.20 -4.05 5.65
C LEU A 344 -28.09 -5.30 5.65
N ARG A 345 -29.36 -5.12 5.28
CA ARG A 345 -30.37 -6.19 5.28
C ARG A 345 -31.17 -6.20 3.98
N HIS A 346 -31.66 -7.39 3.64
CA HIS A 346 -32.61 -7.58 2.52
C HIS A 346 -32.16 -6.90 1.20
N LEU A 347 -33.05 -6.10 0.63
CA LEU A 347 -32.85 -5.43 -0.67
C LEU A 347 -31.62 -4.48 -0.65
N SER A 348 -31.39 -3.74 0.45
CA SER A 348 -30.25 -2.84 0.53
C SER A 348 -28.90 -3.58 0.47
N ALA A 349 -28.82 -4.80 1.02
CA ALA A 349 -27.62 -5.63 0.91
C ALA A 349 -27.40 -6.15 -0.52
N ALA A 350 -28.47 -6.55 -1.22
CA ALA A 350 -28.38 -6.96 -2.63
C ALA A 350 -27.98 -5.78 -3.52
N LEU A 351 -28.58 -4.60 -3.29
CA LEU A 351 -28.21 -3.37 -3.99
C LEU A 351 -26.74 -3.00 -3.76
N ALA A 352 -26.25 -3.12 -2.51
CA ALA A 352 -24.85 -2.86 -2.19
C ALA A 352 -23.91 -3.84 -2.91
N LEU A 353 -24.29 -5.13 -3.03
CA LEU A 353 -23.49 -6.09 -3.79
C LEU A 353 -23.38 -5.68 -5.27
N CYS A 354 -24.51 -5.36 -5.89
CA CYS A 354 -24.52 -4.88 -7.27
C CYS A 354 -23.68 -3.59 -7.43
N ALA A 355 -23.86 -2.62 -6.53
CA ALA A 355 -23.13 -1.36 -6.56
C ALA A 355 -21.61 -1.58 -6.38
N CYS A 356 -21.18 -2.42 -5.44
CA CYS A 356 -19.76 -2.73 -5.25
C CYS A 356 -19.11 -3.34 -6.50
N LEU A 357 -19.85 -4.11 -7.29
CA LEU A 357 -19.34 -4.70 -8.53
C LEU A 357 -19.36 -3.71 -9.70
N LEU A 358 -20.36 -2.81 -9.71
CA LEU A 358 -20.55 -1.87 -10.81
C LEU A 358 -19.69 -0.61 -10.69
N GLN A 359 -19.05 -0.31 -9.56
CA GLN A 359 -18.24 0.90 -9.42
C GLN A 359 -16.94 0.89 -10.26
N ALA A 360 -16.46 -0.29 -10.70
CA ALA A 360 -15.36 -0.47 -11.65
C ALA A 360 -15.51 -1.86 -12.32
N PRO A 361 -16.51 -2.08 -13.19
CA PRO A 361 -16.83 -3.40 -13.73
C PRO A 361 -15.76 -3.95 -14.70
N ASP A 362 -14.96 -3.09 -15.29
CA ASP A 362 -13.84 -3.42 -16.17
C ASP A 362 -12.53 -3.70 -15.43
N ALA A 363 -12.49 -3.54 -14.12
CA ALA A 363 -11.27 -3.70 -13.32
C ALA A 363 -10.47 -4.99 -13.62
N PRO A 364 -11.07 -6.21 -13.76
CA PRO A 364 -10.31 -7.40 -14.08
C PRO A 364 -9.58 -7.34 -15.43
N ARG A 365 -10.14 -6.60 -16.39
CA ARG A 365 -9.53 -6.37 -17.71
C ARG A 365 -8.43 -5.31 -17.64
N GLU A 366 -8.70 -4.18 -16.98
CA GLU A 366 -7.75 -3.09 -16.83
C GLU A 366 -6.49 -3.53 -16.06
N LEU A 367 -6.62 -4.40 -15.08
CA LEU A 367 -5.50 -4.97 -14.34
C LEU A 367 -4.61 -5.89 -15.19
N ALA A 368 -4.98 -6.20 -16.44
CA ALA A 368 -4.13 -6.98 -17.35
C ALA A 368 -2.79 -6.30 -17.68
N VAL A 369 -2.71 -4.97 -17.52
CA VAL A 369 -1.45 -4.22 -17.67
C VAL A 369 -0.38 -4.62 -16.64
N LEU A 370 -0.80 -5.24 -15.53
CA LEU A 370 0.09 -5.75 -14.50
C LEU A 370 0.64 -7.15 -14.79
N ARG A 371 0.43 -7.69 -15.98
CA ARG A 371 1.05 -8.97 -16.35
C ARG A 371 2.57 -8.85 -16.28
N PRO A 372 3.25 -9.94 -15.90
CA PRO A 372 4.71 -9.98 -15.98
C PRO A 372 5.21 -9.65 -17.38
N HIS A 373 6.29 -8.89 -17.46
CA HIS A 373 6.97 -8.51 -18.69
C HIS A 373 8.46 -8.77 -18.54
N GLU A 374 9.16 -8.85 -19.67
CA GLU A 374 10.62 -8.84 -19.68
C GLU A 374 11.13 -7.51 -19.14
N THR A 375 12.06 -7.57 -18.20
CA THR A 375 12.59 -6.39 -17.52
C THR A 375 13.63 -5.63 -18.33
N GLY A 376 14.20 -6.26 -19.36
CA GLY A 376 15.30 -5.71 -20.16
C GLY A 376 16.59 -5.53 -19.35
N ILE A 377 16.74 -6.24 -18.23
CA ILE A 377 17.96 -6.24 -17.41
C ILE A 377 18.98 -7.17 -18.07
N ASP A 378 20.18 -6.65 -18.32
CA ASP A 378 21.35 -7.45 -18.67
C ASP A 378 21.97 -8.02 -17.39
N HIS A 379 21.73 -9.30 -17.13
CA HIS A 379 22.22 -9.99 -15.94
C HIS A 379 23.75 -10.09 -15.90
N GLN A 380 24.41 -10.17 -17.08
CA GLN A 380 25.87 -10.19 -17.14
C GLN A 380 26.43 -8.84 -16.67
N LEU A 381 25.86 -7.75 -17.15
CA LEU A 381 26.23 -6.40 -16.68
C LEU A 381 26.00 -6.27 -15.15
N VAL A 382 24.87 -6.76 -14.64
CA VAL A 382 24.59 -6.73 -13.19
C VAL A 382 25.66 -7.46 -12.38
N GLU A 383 26.10 -8.63 -12.83
CA GLU A 383 27.18 -9.38 -12.18
C GLU A 383 28.52 -8.61 -12.23
N GLU A 384 28.86 -7.98 -13.36
CA GLU A 384 30.08 -7.18 -13.51
C GLU A 384 30.11 -5.92 -12.63
N LEU A 385 28.95 -5.35 -12.28
CA LEU A 385 28.84 -4.20 -11.38
C LEU A 385 29.22 -4.52 -9.93
N ASP A 386 29.13 -5.78 -9.52
CA ASP A 386 29.59 -6.30 -8.23
C ASP A 386 29.13 -5.48 -7.00
N GLY A 387 27.86 -5.04 -7.00
CA GLY A 387 27.27 -4.25 -5.92
C GLY A 387 27.86 -2.86 -5.72
N ARG A 388 28.77 -2.40 -6.56
CA ARG A 388 29.35 -1.06 -6.53
C ARG A 388 28.29 -0.02 -6.87
N LEU A 389 28.37 1.18 -6.26
CA LEU A 389 27.48 2.29 -6.62
C LEU A 389 27.70 2.66 -8.09
N THR A 390 26.66 2.55 -8.87
CA THR A 390 26.70 2.70 -10.32
C THR A 390 25.96 3.96 -10.77
N PHE A 391 26.64 4.80 -11.52
CA PHE A 391 26.05 5.93 -12.24
C PHE A 391 25.76 5.52 -13.69
N PHE A 392 24.49 5.51 -14.07
CA PHE A 392 24.06 5.28 -15.46
C PHE A 392 23.92 6.65 -16.14
N ALA A 393 24.84 6.98 -17.04
CA ALA A 393 24.94 8.30 -17.63
C ALA A 393 23.80 8.62 -18.62
N ASP A 394 23.27 7.62 -19.28
CA ASP A 394 22.26 7.73 -20.33
C ASP A 394 20.92 7.11 -20.00
N ARG A 395 20.71 6.70 -18.72
CA ARG A 395 19.50 5.95 -18.33
C ARG A 395 18.57 6.77 -17.45
N PRO A 396 17.35 7.07 -17.91
CA PRO A 396 16.38 7.84 -17.13
C PRO A 396 15.90 7.09 -15.90
N ALA A 397 15.22 7.83 -14.98
CA ALA A 397 14.58 7.22 -13.80
C ALA A 397 13.33 6.38 -14.17
N MET A 398 12.67 6.73 -15.28
CA MET A 398 11.50 6.03 -15.82
C MET A 398 11.83 5.52 -17.21
N VAL A 399 11.40 4.30 -17.51
CA VAL A 399 11.59 3.65 -18.82
C VAL A 399 10.25 3.32 -19.46
N GLU A 400 10.22 3.23 -20.77
CA GLU A 400 9.06 2.76 -21.52
C GLU A 400 8.89 1.24 -21.35
N VAL A 401 7.65 0.81 -21.16
CA VAL A 401 7.26 -0.59 -21.09
C VAL A 401 6.00 -0.81 -21.94
N PRO A 402 5.66 -2.04 -22.31
CA PRO A 402 4.45 -2.31 -23.09
C PRO A 402 3.20 -1.68 -22.43
N GLY A 403 2.62 -0.69 -23.09
CA GLY A 403 1.41 0.01 -22.65
C GLY A 403 1.60 1.16 -21.67
N GLY A 404 2.83 1.59 -21.37
CA GLY A 404 3.07 2.73 -20.47
C GLY A 404 4.53 2.96 -20.09
N ILE A 405 4.73 3.44 -18.87
CA ILE A 405 6.04 3.73 -18.28
C ILE A 405 6.18 3.02 -16.95
N ALA A 406 7.41 2.75 -16.55
CA ALA A 406 7.74 2.19 -15.24
C ALA A 406 9.04 2.79 -14.69
N LEU A 407 9.24 2.67 -13.38
CA LEU A 407 10.55 2.88 -12.79
C LEU A 407 11.58 1.98 -13.47
N ASP A 408 12.79 2.50 -13.67
CA ASP A 408 13.87 1.73 -14.26
C ASP A 408 14.20 0.48 -13.42
N PRO A 409 14.08 -0.75 -13.98
CA PRO A 409 14.36 -1.99 -13.25
C PRO A 409 15.77 -2.07 -12.65
N TYR A 410 16.76 -1.42 -13.26
CA TYR A 410 18.11 -1.36 -12.70
C TYR A 410 18.17 -0.68 -11.33
N SER A 411 17.19 0.14 -10.95
CA SER A 411 17.08 0.70 -9.60
C SER A 411 16.85 -0.35 -8.52
N LYS A 412 16.37 -1.53 -8.90
CA LYS A 412 16.16 -2.68 -8.00
C LYS A 412 17.14 -3.83 -8.26
N ALA A 413 17.72 -3.91 -9.46
CA ALA A 413 18.68 -4.94 -9.81
C ALA A 413 20.13 -4.59 -9.41
N THR A 414 20.42 -3.32 -9.19
CA THR A 414 21.80 -2.83 -8.92
C THR A 414 21.81 -1.77 -7.82
N ASN A 415 23.01 -1.41 -7.36
CA ASN A 415 23.21 -0.25 -6.49
C ASN A 415 23.29 1.04 -7.35
N LYS A 416 22.18 1.38 -8.03
CA LYS A 416 22.06 2.53 -8.90
C LYS A 416 22.05 3.83 -8.09
N LEU A 417 22.83 4.83 -8.51
CA LEU A 417 22.68 6.21 -8.07
C LEU A 417 21.44 6.81 -8.74
N ASP A 418 20.31 6.76 -8.07
CA ASP A 418 19.05 7.30 -8.59
C ASP A 418 18.99 8.83 -8.44
N SER A 419 18.47 9.49 -9.46
CA SER A 419 18.28 10.94 -9.42
C SER A 419 17.24 11.38 -8.39
N GLY A 420 16.20 10.59 -8.19
CA GLY A 420 15.02 10.98 -7.40
C GLY A 420 14.15 12.04 -8.08
N ALA A 421 14.52 12.46 -9.30
CA ALA A 421 13.75 13.43 -10.06
C ALA A 421 12.37 12.88 -10.45
N LEU A 422 11.36 13.75 -10.36
CA LEU A 422 10.01 13.43 -10.82
C LEU A 422 9.45 14.61 -11.59
N THR A 423 8.97 14.33 -12.80
CA THR A 423 8.24 15.27 -13.63
C THR A 423 6.82 14.74 -13.86
N VAL A 424 5.82 15.55 -13.63
CA VAL A 424 4.40 15.24 -13.85
C VAL A 424 3.84 16.29 -14.82
N ASP A 425 3.28 15.85 -15.93
CA ASP A 425 2.71 16.71 -16.97
C ASP A 425 3.64 17.89 -17.40
N GLY A 426 4.94 17.59 -17.55
CA GLY A 426 5.97 18.55 -17.92
C GLY A 426 6.45 19.47 -16.79
N THR A 427 5.86 19.38 -15.59
CA THR A 427 6.29 20.15 -14.41
C THR A 427 7.22 19.33 -13.55
N VAL A 428 8.39 19.88 -13.21
CA VAL A 428 9.33 19.25 -12.27
C VAL A 428 8.74 19.35 -10.86
N VAL A 429 8.44 18.19 -10.27
CA VAL A 429 7.83 18.05 -8.94
C VAL A 429 8.88 17.76 -7.87
N ASP A 430 9.77 16.82 -8.13
CA ASP A 430 10.94 16.54 -7.30
C ASP A 430 12.21 16.79 -8.14
N HIS A 431 13.15 17.59 -7.64
CA HIS A 431 14.44 17.84 -8.28
C HIS A 431 15.41 16.66 -8.07
N PRO A 432 16.39 16.48 -8.98
CA PRO A 432 17.46 15.52 -8.78
C PRO A 432 18.21 15.75 -7.46
N SER A 433 18.71 14.68 -6.85
CA SER A 433 19.55 14.81 -5.65
C SER A 433 20.84 15.55 -5.95
N PRO A 434 21.38 16.33 -5.00
CA PRO A 434 22.65 17.06 -5.19
C PRO A 434 23.81 16.13 -5.55
N ARG A 435 23.83 14.92 -5.00
CA ARG A 435 24.87 13.93 -5.31
C ARG A 435 24.77 13.43 -6.74
N TYR A 436 23.53 13.19 -7.24
CA TYR A 436 23.32 12.81 -8.64
C TYR A 436 23.77 13.90 -9.59
N LEU A 437 23.43 15.18 -9.30
CA LEU A 437 23.86 16.31 -10.12
C LEU A 437 25.39 16.46 -10.14
N ALA A 438 26.04 16.32 -8.98
CA ALA A 438 27.49 16.38 -8.90
C ALA A 438 28.16 15.20 -9.65
N ALA A 439 27.55 14.01 -9.63
CA ALA A 439 28.06 12.87 -10.39
C ALA A 439 27.89 13.07 -11.91
N ALA A 440 26.77 13.64 -12.34
CA ALA A 440 26.54 13.98 -13.74
C ALA A 440 27.55 15.02 -14.24
N GLU A 441 27.79 16.10 -13.48
CA GLU A 441 28.80 17.13 -13.78
C GLU A 441 30.22 16.54 -13.85
N ALA A 442 30.57 15.68 -12.87
CA ALA A 442 31.86 15.01 -12.84
C ALA A 442 32.05 14.09 -14.05
N TRP A 443 30.99 13.40 -14.50
CA TRP A 443 31.03 12.59 -15.71
C TRP A 443 31.17 13.43 -16.98
N ASP A 444 30.45 14.53 -17.09
CA ASP A 444 30.52 15.45 -18.24
C ASP A 444 31.92 16.06 -18.38
N THR A 445 32.58 16.37 -17.26
CA THR A 445 33.97 16.90 -17.21
C THR A 445 35.04 15.82 -17.20
N ARG A 446 34.65 14.52 -17.19
CA ARG A 446 35.54 13.36 -17.08
C ARG A 446 36.41 13.38 -15.82
N ASP A 447 35.93 13.97 -14.74
CA ASP A 447 36.60 13.99 -13.43
C ASP A 447 36.33 12.70 -12.66
N VAL A 448 37.17 11.69 -12.91
CA VAL A 448 37.07 10.38 -12.28
C VAL A 448 37.35 10.46 -10.77
N ASN A 449 38.23 11.35 -10.33
CA ASN A 449 38.53 11.55 -8.91
C ASN A 449 37.28 12.05 -8.15
N ARG A 450 36.55 12.98 -8.78
CA ARG A 450 35.32 13.50 -8.20
C ARG A 450 34.22 12.42 -8.12
N LEU A 451 34.11 11.56 -9.12
CA LEU A 451 33.22 10.40 -9.05
C LEU A 451 33.55 9.46 -7.88
N GLU A 452 34.85 9.20 -7.65
CA GLU A 452 35.30 8.39 -6.53
C GLU A 452 34.99 9.03 -5.18
N GLU A 453 35.21 10.34 -5.01
CA GLU A 453 34.82 11.10 -3.82
C GLU A 453 33.31 11.03 -3.54
N LEU A 454 32.50 11.00 -4.61
CA LEU A 454 31.05 10.80 -4.51
C LEU A 454 30.67 9.35 -4.23
N GLY A 455 31.65 8.44 -4.15
CA GLY A 455 31.44 7.01 -3.90
C GLY A 455 30.92 6.26 -5.11
N VAL A 456 30.96 6.82 -6.32
CA VAL A 456 30.57 6.14 -7.55
C VAL A 456 31.69 5.19 -7.93
N GLY A 457 31.42 3.88 -7.93
CA GLY A 457 32.40 2.87 -8.27
C GLY A 457 32.47 2.51 -9.75
N VAL A 458 31.33 2.71 -10.45
CA VAL A 458 31.20 2.35 -11.88
C VAL A 458 30.34 3.38 -12.59
N VAL A 459 30.73 3.70 -13.84
CA VAL A 459 29.90 4.46 -14.77
C VAL A 459 29.52 3.56 -15.94
N VAL A 460 28.22 3.52 -16.25
CA VAL A 460 27.65 2.78 -17.38
C VAL A 460 27.06 3.76 -18.38
N GLU A 461 27.40 3.57 -19.66
CA GLU A 461 26.86 4.31 -20.81
C GLU A 461 26.66 3.36 -21.98
N GLY A 462 25.54 3.43 -22.69
CA GLY A 462 25.23 2.50 -23.81
C GLY A 462 25.18 1.02 -23.39
N GLY A 463 24.81 0.73 -22.14
CA GLY A 463 24.78 -0.64 -21.61
C GLY A 463 26.16 -1.26 -21.37
N ARG A 464 27.23 -0.46 -21.30
CA ARG A 464 28.60 -0.93 -21.08
C ARG A 464 29.28 -0.14 -19.97
N ILE A 465 30.18 -0.79 -19.24
CA ILE A 465 31.04 -0.12 -18.29
C ILE A 465 32.06 0.73 -19.05
N VAL A 466 32.02 2.05 -18.82
CA VAL A 466 32.89 3.03 -19.50
C VAL A 466 33.92 3.66 -18.57
N ALA A 467 33.70 3.60 -17.25
CA ALA A 467 34.67 4.01 -16.27
C ALA A 467 34.51 3.24 -14.96
N THR A 468 35.60 3.06 -14.22
CA THR A 468 35.65 2.46 -12.90
C THR A 468 36.50 3.33 -11.97
N THR A 469 36.19 3.34 -10.70
CA THR A 469 36.95 4.02 -9.64
C THR A 469 37.33 3.00 -8.54
N GLU A 470 38.13 3.42 -7.56
CA GLU A 470 38.47 2.62 -6.38
C GLU A 470 37.44 2.75 -5.23
N ALA A 471 36.29 3.41 -5.49
CA ALA A 471 35.22 3.55 -4.50
C ALA A 471 34.67 2.20 -4.07
N LYS A 472 34.67 1.96 -2.76
CA LYS A 472 34.20 0.69 -2.19
C LYS A 472 32.68 0.66 -2.05
N PRO A 473 32.05 -0.53 -2.17
CA PRO A 473 30.64 -0.69 -1.89
C PRO A 473 30.27 -0.21 -0.49
N SER A 474 29.16 0.51 -0.37
CA SER A 474 28.63 0.94 0.92
C SER A 474 28.11 -0.25 1.73
N PRO A 475 28.29 -0.28 3.07
CA PRO A 475 27.74 -1.35 3.91
C PRO A 475 26.20 -1.35 3.81
N VAL A 476 25.62 -2.55 3.75
CA VAL A 476 24.17 -2.73 3.65
C VAL A 476 23.54 -2.82 5.04
N PRO A 477 22.66 -1.88 5.46
CA PRO A 477 22.09 -1.83 6.81
C PRO A 477 20.85 -2.73 6.96
N TRP A 478 20.95 -4.01 6.71
CA TRP A 478 19.83 -4.97 6.68
C TRP A 478 19.18 -5.26 8.05
N GLY A 479 19.84 -4.93 9.17
CA GLY A 479 19.46 -5.37 10.51
C GLY A 479 18.03 -5.00 10.94
N LEU A 480 17.56 -3.77 10.65
CA LEU A 480 16.22 -3.34 11.01
C LEU A 480 15.14 -4.07 10.19
N SER A 481 15.36 -4.31 8.91
CA SER A 481 14.42 -5.06 8.07
C SER A 481 14.39 -6.54 8.45
N ALA A 482 15.52 -7.14 8.80
CA ALA A 482 15.57 -8.51 9.34
C ALA A 482 14.84 -8.62 10.70
N ALA A 483 15.02 -7.64 11.58
CA ALA A 483 14.27 -7.58 12.84
C ALA A 483 12.76 -7.44 12.56
N TRP A 484 12.36 -6.62 11.60
CA TRP A 484 10.96 -6.48 11.16
C TRP A 484 10.37 -7.83 10.68
N CYS A 485 11.12 -8.60 9.90
CA CYS A 485 10.72 -9.96 9.49
C CYS A 485 10.49 -10.91 10.67
N ALA A 486 11.22 -10.74 11.77
CA ALA A 486 11.09 -11.59 12.96
C ALA A 486 9.92 -11.20 13.89
N LEU A 487 9.39 -9.97 13.81
CA LEU A 487 8.33 -9.47 14.71
C LEU A 487 7.03 -10.31 14.71
N PRO A 488 6.56 -10.93 13.62
CA PRO A 488 5.40 -11.83 13.65
C PRO A 488 5.59 -13.03 14.59
N LEU A 489 6.81 -13.53 14.71
CA LEU A 489 7.13 -14.68 15.57
C LEU A 489 6.80 -14.41 17.05
N LEU A 490 6.88 -13.16 17.49
CA LEU A 490 6.53 -12.76 18.85
C LEU A 490 5.04 -13.04 19.18
N ALA A 491 4.15 -12.97 18.18
CA ALA A 491 2.74 -13.29 18.35
C ALA A 491 2.52 -14.80 18.54
N VAL A 492 3.39 -15.64 17.98
CA VAL A 492 3.30 -17.10 18.02
C VAL A 492 3.93 -17.66 19.30
N LEU A 493 5.12 -17.18 19.68
CA LEU A 493 5.90 -17.68 20.82
C LEU A 493 5.23 -17.44 22.18
N ARG A 494 4.45 -16.38 22.35
CA ARG A 494 3.64 -16.14 23.56
C ARG A 494 2.61 -17.23 23.86
N ASN A 495 2.26 -18.08 22.90
CA ASN A 495 1.34 -19.17 23.09
C ASN A 495 1.97 -20.44 23.65
N ALA A 496 3.16 -20.77 23.19
CA ALA A 496 3.87 -21.96 23.66
C ALA A 496 4.08 -21.93 25.20
N ARG A 497 4.29 -20.74 25.77
CA ARG A 497 4.45 -20.55 27.22
C ARG A 497 3.13 -20.58 28.02
N ARG A 498 1.96 -20.40 27.38
CA ARG A 498 0.65 -20.46 28.06
C ARG A 498 -0.01 -21.82 27.99
N SER A 499 0.41 -22.71 27.09
CA SER A 499 -0.07 -24.07 26.93
C SER A 499 0.75 -25.12 27.69
N SER A 500 1.83 -24.73 28.38
CA SER A 500 2.50 -25.62 29.33
C SER A 500 1.58 -25.80 30.54
N PRO A 501 1.08 -27.00 30.86
CA PRO A 501 0.31 -27.23 32.06
C PRO A 501 1.21 -26.91 33.25
N ARG A 502 0.73 -26.04 34.17
CA ARG A 502 1.33 -25.90 35.49
C ARG A 502 1.15 -27.25 36.17
N ASN A 503 2.21 -28.07 36.16
CA ASN A 503 2.32 -29.20 37.06
C ASN A 503 2.37 -28.61 38.48
N THR A 504 1.25 -28.71 39.17
CA THR A 504 1.19 -28.63 40.64
C THR A 504 1.15 -30.04 41.18
#